data_ce2d7209d438e99941137fc99107ac8d
#
_entry.id   ce2d7209d438e99941137fc99107ac8d
#
_cell.length_a   1.000
_cell.length_b   1.000
_cell.length_c   1.000
_cell.angle_alpha   90.00
_cell.angle_beta   90.00
_cell.angle_gamma   90.00
#
_symmetry.space_group_name_H-M   'P 1'
#
loop_
_entity.id
_entity.type
_entity.pdbx_description
1 polymer ?
#
loop_
_entity_poly.entity_id
_entity_poly.type
_entity_poly.pdbx_seq_one_letter_code
_entity_poly.pdbx_strand_id
1 'polypeptide(L)'
;MGGVTIKSGAKIDINYQYAGAQRSVYVPVIRTKQNSFLEAFDFPDPNLVAGKRSSTSVPSQSLFFMNSSLSRTLAQHASSIYFNPKKRTDENQLRLIYKSVLGRNPTLKEQSVVLAFLKASVNQKKAHAQLFQGLFSSPDFRYID
;
A
#
# COMPACT_ATOMS: atom_id res chain seq x y z
N MET A 1 -9.51 17.69 -14.80
CA MET A 1 -8.47 16.74 -15.25
C MET A 1 -7.17 17.53 -15.38
N GLY A 2 -6.31 17.51 -14.37
CA GLY A 2 -5.03 18.21 -14.37
C GLY A 2 -3.94 17.30 -14.89
N GLY A 3 -3.60 17.40 -16.18
CA GLY A 3 -2.43 16.72 -16.73
C GLY A 3 -1.17 17.40 -16.16
N VAL A 4 -0.26 16.64 -15.58
CA VAL A 4 1.05 17.16 -15.19
C VAL A 4 1.87 17.36 -16.46
N THR A 5 2.02 18.60 -16.86
CA THR A 5 2.94 18.97 -17.93
C THR A 5 4.35 18.96 -17.37
N ILE A 6 5.16 17.99 -17.78
CA ILE A 6 6.60 18.01 -17.49
C ILE A 6 7.20 19.18 -18.26
N LYS A 7 7.66 20.20 -17.52
CA LYS A 7 8.36 21.32 -18.15
C LYS A 7 9.64 20.80 -18.81
N SER A 8 9.77 21.01 -20.12
CA SER A 8 11.00 20.74 -20.86
C SER A 8 12.17 21.43 -20.16
N GLY A 9 13.21 20.70 -19.78
CA GLY A 9 14.39 21.22 -19.09
C GLY A 9 14.49 20.91 -17.60
N ALA A 10 13.51 20.22 -16.98
CA ALA A 10 13.68 19.73 -15.62
C ALA A 10 14.85 18.74 -15.55
N LYS A 11 15.88 19.04 -14.75
CA LYS A 11 16.96 18.09 -14.46
C LYS A 11 16.32 16.83 -13.87
N ILE A 12 16.53 15.69 -14.53
CA ILE A 12 16.06 14.40 -14.05
C ILE A 12 16.81 14.12 -12.76
N ASP A 13 16.11 14.14 -11.63
CA ASP A 13 16.71 13.78 -10.34
C ASP A 13 17.17 12.31 -10.41
N ILE A 14 18.47 12.10 -10.18
CA ILE A 14 19.09 10.78 -10.19
C ILE A 14 18.44 9.86 -9.12
N ASN A 15 17.80 10.45 -8.12
CA ASN A 15 17.06 9.76 -7.06
C ASN A 15 15.53 9.77 -7.28
N TYR A 16 15.08 9.73 -8.53
CA TYR A 16 13.66 9.72 -8.86
C TYR A 16 12.90 8.67 -8.01
N GLN A 17 12.26 9.15 -6.96
CA GLN A 17 11.31 8.39 -6.17
C GLN A 17 9.92 8.86 -6.51
N TYR A 18 9.01 7.92 -6.70
CA TYR A 18 7.60 8.24 -6.89
C TYR A 18 7.03 8.82 -5.61
N ALA A 19 6.92 10.13 -5.55
CA ALA A 19 6.42 10.87 -4.38
C ALA A 19 4.98 11.38 -4.56
N GLY A 20 4.34 11.10 -5.69
CA GLY A 20 3.02 11.66 -6.04
C GLY A 20 1.86 10.72 -5.76
N ALA A 21 0.69 11.29 -5.45
CA ALA A 21 -0.60 10.58 -5.36
C ALA A 21 -1.22 10.27 -6.74
N GLN A 22 -0.42 10.25 -7.80
CA GLN A 22 -0.87 9.99 -9.17
C GLN A 22 -0.88 8.49 -9.46
N ARG A 23 -1.75 8.09 -10.39
CA ARG A 23 -1.75 6.70 -10.88
C ARG A 23 -0.43 6.39 -11.58
N SER A 24 0.13 5.20 -11.35
CA SER A 24 1.42 4.77 -11.88
C SER A 24 1.54 4.84 -13.40
N VAL A 25 0.42 4.81 -14.13
CA VAL A 25 0.39 4.97 -15.61
C VAL A 25 0.92 6.34 -16.08
N TYR A 26 0.90 7.34 -15.21
CA TYR A 26 1.42 8.69 -15.53
C TYR A 26 2.86 8.91 -15.04
N VAL A 27 3.48 7.91 -14.44
CA VAL A 27 4.85 8.00 -13.96
C VAL A 27 5.81 7.88 -15.13
N PRO A 28 6.74 8.82 -15.34
CA PRO A 28 7.71 8.71 -16.40
C PRO A 28 8.63 7.51 -16.17
N VAL A 29 8.83 6.72 -17.21
CA VAL A 29 9.74 5.57 -17.19
C VAL A 29 11.10 6.01 -17.70
N ILE A 30 12.10 5.94 -16.83
CA ILE A 30 13.49 6.26 -17.18
C ILE A 30 14.22 4.95 -17.45
N ARG A 31 14.75 4.77 -18.67
CA ARG A 31 15.41 3.52 -19.10
C ARG A 31 16.61 3.13 -18.24
N THR A 32 17.35 4.13 -17.74
CA THR A 32 18.56 3.92 -16.94
C THR A 32 18.31 3.65 -15.47
N LYS A 33 17.09 3.93 -14.99
CA LYS A 33 16.72 3.76 -13.57
C LYS A 33 15.25 3.43 -13.43
N GLN A 34 14.97 2.18 -13.15
CA GLN A 34 13.63 1.73 -12.88
C GLN A 34 13.21 2.13 -11.46
N ASN A 35 11.97 2.60 -11.31
CA ASN A 35 11.42 2.92 -10.01
C ASN A 35 11.13 1.62 -9.22
N SER A 36 11.52 1.54 -7.95
CA SER A 36 11.34 0.37 -7.09
C SER A 36 9.89 -0.12 -6.99
N PHE A 37 8.91 0.81 -7.10
CA PHE A 37 7.51 0.45 -7.19
C PHE A 37 7.20 -0.31 -8.48
N LEU A 38 7.64 0.21 -9.63
CA LEU A 38 7.41 -0.44 -10.93
C LEU A 38 8.10 -1.81 -10.99
N GLU A 39 9.31 -1.92 -10.43
CA GLU A 39 10.05 -3.18 -10.32
C GLU A 39 9.31 -4.21 -9.46
N ALA A 40 8.79 -3.81 -8.30
CA ALA A 40 8.04 -4.70 -7.40
C ALA A 40 6.74 -5.22 -8.02
N PHE A 41 6.16 -4.49 -9.00
CA PHE A 41 4.91 -4.84 -9.68
C PHE A 41 5.11 -5.27 -11.14
N ASP A 42 6.30 -5.80 -11.49
CA ASP A 42 6.60 -6.40 -12.81
C ASP A 42 6.37 -5.48 -13.99
N PHE A 43 6.76 -4.24 -13.83
CA PHE A 43 6.82 -3.39 -15.00
C PHE A 43 7.87 -3.95 -15.97
N PRO A 44 7.55 -4.13 -17.27
CA PRO A 44 8.49 -4.65 -18.24
C PRO A 44 9.75 -3.80 -18.29
N ASP A 45 10.93 -4.45 -18.42
CA ASP A 45 12.17 -3.74 -18.65
C ASP A 45 12.07 -2.95 -19.98
N PRO A 46 12.19 -1.61 -19.94
CA PRO A 46 12.06 -0.78 -21.14
C PRO A 46 13.16 -1.02 -22.17
N ASN A 47 14.19 -1.78 -21.83
CA ASN A 47 15.29 -2.16 -22.72
C ASN A 47 15.09 -3.52 -23.39
N LEU A 48 14.11 -4.31 -22.97
CA LEU A 48 13.83 -5.65 -23.48
C LEU A 48 12.47 -5.69 -24.20
N VAL A 49 12.43 -6.44 -25.31
CA VAL A 49 11.17 -6.74 -25.97
C VAL A 49 10.48 -7.87 -25.19
N ALA A 50 9.42 -7.56 -24.46
CA ALA A 50 8.67 -8.51 -23.69
C ALA A 50 7.41 -8.92 -24.46
N GLY A 51 7.39 -10.13 -25.04
CA GLY A 51 6.23 -10.69 -25.74
C GLY A 51 5.15 -11.22 -24.79
N LYS A 52 5.46 -11.44 -23.52
CA LYS A 52 4.53 -11.94 -22.49
C LYS A 52 4.87 -11.33 -21.14
N ARG A 53 3.83 -10.93 -20.41
CA ARG A 53 4.00 -10.45 -19.03
C ARG A 53 4.43 -11.61 -18.12
N SER A 54 5.54 -11.46 -17.43
CA SER A 54 5.95 -12.42 -16.40
C SER A 54 4.99 -12.32 -15.20
N SER A 55 4.53 -13.45 -14.69
CA SER A 55 3.79 -13.45 -13.44
C SER A 55 4.77 -13.53 -12.28
N THR A 56 4.76 -12.54 -11.44
CA THR A 56 5.71 -12.44 -10.35
C THR A 56 5.31 -13.13 -9.10
N SER A 57 6.31 -13.32 -8.33
CA SER A 57 6.25 -13.86 -7.00
C SER A 57 5.60 -12.86 -6.03
N VAL A 58 4.49 -13.29 -5.47
CA VAL A 58 3.70 -12.64 -4.42
C VAL A 58 4.52 -12.06 -3.24
N PRO A 59 5.67 -12.64 -2.82
CA PRO A 59 6.46 -12.14 -1.70
C PRO A 59 7.04 -10.74 -1.88
N SER A 60 7.53 -10.39 -3.07
CA SER A 60 8.16 -9.08 -3.31
C SER A 60 7.18 -7.91 -3.14
N GLN A 61 5.95 -8.09 -3.59
CA GLN A 61 4.89 -7.09 -3.44
C GLN A 61 4.47 -6.92 -1.99
N SER A 62 4.36 -8.00 -1.23
CA SER A 62 4.07 -7.94 0.21
C SER A 62 5.17 -7.20 0.97
N LEU A 63 6.43 -7.52 0.68
CA LEU A 63 7.58 -6.84 1.27
C LEU A 63 7.62 -5.35 0.91
N PHE A 64 7.25 -5.00 -0.32
CA PHE A 64 7.12 -3.60 -0.71
C PHE A 64 6.08 -2.87 0.16
N PHE A 65 4.87 -3.41 0.32
CA PHE A 65 3.85 -2.80 1.17
C PHE A 65 4.25 -2.74 2.65
N MET A 66 5.00 -3.72 3.14
CA MET A 66 5.49 -3.71 4.53
C MET A 66 6.59 -2.67 4.77
N ASN A 67 7.44 -2.37 3.78
CA ASN A 67 8.65 -1.59 3.97
C ASN A 67 8.60 -0.19 3.33
N SER A 68 7.72 0.06 2.34
CA SER A 68 7.70 1.34 1.63
C SER A 68 7.21 2.49 2.51
N SER A 69 7.83 3.65 2.33
CA SER A 69 7.40 4.90 2.98
C SER A 69 6.00 5.31 2.54
N LEU A 70 5.67 5.08 1.27
CA LEU A 70 4.35 5.35 0.71
C LEU A 70 3.26 4.54 1.45
N SER A 71 3.44 3.22 1.57
CA SER A 71 2.49 2.36 2.27
C SER A 71 2.30 2.78 3.72
N ARG A 72 3.40 3.14 4.40
CA ARG A 72 3.36 3.62 5.79
C ARG A 72 2.57 4.92 5.92
N THR A 73 2.79 5.88 5.03
CA THR A 73 2.05 7.16 5.02
C THR A 73 0.56 6.93 4.75
N LEU A 74 0.23 6.09 3.77
CA LEU A 74 -1.16 5.74 3.47
C LEU A 74 -1.85 5.02 4.63
N ALA A 75 -1.15 4.09 5.29
CA ALA A 75 -1.67 3.38 6.46
C ALA A 75 -1.93 4.34 7.64
N GLN A 76 -1.05 5.31 7.87
CA GLN A 76 -1.25 6.35 8.89
C GLN A 76 -2.47 7.22 8.56
N HIS A 77 -2.62 7.62 7.30
CA HIS A 77 -3.76 8.42 6.86
C HIS A 77 -5.07 7.63 6.97
N ALA A 78 -5.11 6.41 6.47
CA ALA A 78 -6.28 5.52 6.60
C ALA A 78 -6.64 5.27 8.07
N SER A 79 -5.64 5.03 8.92
CA SER A 79 -5.89 4.83 10.35
C SER A 79 -6.51 6.08 10.99
N SER A 80 -6.15 7.27 10.58
CA SER A 80 -6.70 8.51 11.15
C SER A 80 -8.21 8.69 10.92
N ILE A 81 -8.74 8.08 9.86
CA ILE A 81 -10.17 8.11 9.55
C ILE A 81 -10.99 7.24 10.53
N TYR A 82 -10.43 6.09 10.92
CA TYR A 82 -11.12 5.11 11.77
C TYR A 82 -10.72 5.18 13.23
N PHE A 83 -9.62 5.82 13.58
CA PHE A 83 -9.13 5.89 14.94
C PHE A 83 -9.90 6.93 15.77
N ASN A 84 -10.51 6.46 16.86
CA ASN A 84 -11.12 7.33 17.85
C ASN A 84 -10.36 7.20 19.19
N PRO A 85 -9.70 8.25 19.69
CA PRO A 85 -8.94 8.18 20.93
C PRO A 85 -9.81 7.93 22.18
N LYS A 86 -11.11 8.24 22.09
CA LYS A 86 -12.06 8.09 23.21
C LYS A 86 -12.75 6.72 23.25
N LYS A 87 -12.66 5.95 22.18
CA LYS A 87 -13.32 4.64 22.08
C LYS A 87 -12.33 3.58 21.61
N ARG A 88 -12.26 2.47 22.34
CA ARG A 88 -11.50 1.31 21.87
C ARG A 88 -12.20 0.68 20.67
N THR A 89 -11.41 0.16 19.76
CA THR A 89 -11.93 -0.58 18.60
C THR A 89 -12.68 -1.82 19.07
N ASP A 90 -13.94 -1.88 18.70
CA ASP A 90 -14.82 -3.02 18.91
C ASP A 90 -14.93 -3.87 17.62
N GLU A 91 -15.65 -4.99 17.72
CA GLU A 91 -15.86 -5.91 16.60
C GLU A 91 -16.57 -5.22 15.42
N ASN A 92 -17.51 -4.33 15.68
CA ASN A 92 -18.25 -3.63 14.63
C ASN A 92 -17.34 -2.69 13.85
N GLN A 93 -16.49 -1.95 14.55
CA GLN A 93 -15.50 -1.08 13.91
C GLN A 93 -14.48 -1.90 13.11
N LEU A 94 -14.04 -3.04 13.63
CA LEU A 94 -13.15 -3.94 12.92
C LEU A 94 -13.79 -4.47 11.62
N ARG A 95 -15.07 -4.85 11.66
CA ARG A 95 -15.83 -5.26 10.47
C ARG A 95 -15.89 -4.14 9.42
N LEU A 96 -16.13 -2.90 9.85
CA LEU A 96 -16.13 -1.75 8.94
C LEU A 96 -14.77 -1.55 8.28
N ILE A 97 -13.67 -1.66 9.03
CA ILE A 97 -12.31 -1.54 8.49
C ILE A 97 -12.06 -2.64 7.44
N TYR A 98 -12.33 -3.91 7.77
CA TYR A 98 -12.12 -5.01 6.84
C TYR A 98 -12.97 -4.88 5.58
N LYS A 99 -14.24 -4.51 5.74
CA LYS A 99 -15.15 -4.32 4.60
C LYS A 99 -14.71 -3.17 3.69
N SER A 100 -14.18 -2.09 4.25
CA SER A 100 -13.71 -0.94 3.45
C SER A 100 -12.36 -1.18 2.78
N VAL A 101 -11.49 -2.00 3.38
CA VAL A 101 -10.13 -2.24 2.85
C VAL A 101 -10.08 -3.49 1.97
N LEU A 102 -10.71 -4.58 2.41
CA LEU A 102 -10.64 -5.89 1.76
C LEU A 102 -11.96 -6.32 1.09
N GLY A 103 -13.03 -5.52 1.19
CA GLY A 103 -14.33 -5.86 0.62
C GLY A 103 -15.09 -6.99 1.35
N ARG A 104 -14.51 -7.63 2.36
CA ARG A 104 -15.07 -8.76 3.10
C ARG A 104 -15.12 -8.52 4.61
N ASN A 105 -15.85 -9.35 5.31
CA ASN A 105 -15.80 -9.39 6.78
C ASN A 105 -14.56 -10.15 7.26
N PRO A 106 -14.00 -9.80 8.45
CA PRO A 106 -12.95 -10.58 9.07
C PRO A 106 -13.47 -11.95 9.53
N THR A 107 -12.64 -12.97 9.45
CA THR A 107 -12.91 -14.28 10.06
C THR A 107 -12.83 -14.18 11.59
N LEU A 108 -13.41 -15.15 12.30
CA LEU A 108 -13.34 -15.20 13.76
C LEU A 108 -11.90 -15.22 14.29
N LYS A 109 -11.01 -15.93 13.57
CA LYS A 109 -9.58 -15.98 13.90
C LYS A 109 -8.91 -14.62 13.72
N GLU A 110 -9.17 -13.93 12.61
CA GLU A 110 -8.65 -12.58 12.37
C GLU A 110 -9.16 -11.58 13.42
N GLN A 111 -10.45 -11.63 13.77
CA GLN A 111 -11.02 -10.79 14.81
C GLN A 111 -10.29 -10.98 16.15
N SER A 112 -10.13 -12.22 16.59
CA SER A 112 -9.46 -12.52 17.87
C SER A 112 -8.02 -12.02 17.90
N VAL A 113 -7.26 -12.27 16.83
CA VAL A 113 -5.85 -11.86 16.73
C VAL A 113 -5.72 -10.34 16.71
N VAL A 114 -6.51 -9.66 15.88
CA VAL A 114 -6.42 -8.19 15.74
C VAL A 114 -6.87 -7.49 17.01
N LEU A 115 -7.96 -7.93 17.64
CA LEU A 115 -8.43 -7.33 18.89
C LEU A 115 -7.44 -7.55 20.04
N ALA A 116 -6.81 -8.73 20.11
CA ALA A 116 -5.74 -9.01 21.08
C ALA A 116 -4.53 -8.09 20.86
N PHE A 117 -4.08 -7.94 19.60
CA PHE A 117 -2.99 -7.04 19.24
C PHE A 117 -3.29 -5.58 19.62
N LEU A 118 -4.47 -5.09 19.28
CA LEU A 118 -4.86 -3.71 19.63
C LEU A 118 -4.96 -3.51 21.15
N LYS A 119 -5.47 -4.51 21.90
CA LYS A 119 -5.54 -4.44 23.36
C LYS A 119 -4.16 -4.41 24.03
N ALA A 120 -3.22 -5.20 23.53
CA ALA A 120 -1.87 -5.29 24.07
C ALA A 120 -0.98 -4.07 23.75
N SER A 121 -1.35 -3.29 22.74
CA SER A 121 -0.52 -2.19 22.27
C SER A 121 -0.61 -0.96 23.19
N VAL A 122 0.53 -0.43 23.61
CA VAL A 122 0.63 0.78 24.42
C VAL A 122 0.23 2.02 23.61
N ASN A 123 0.68 2.11 22.36
CA ASN A 123 0.35 3.23 21.48
C ASN A 123 -0.74 2.82 20.48
N GLN A 124 -1.97 3.11 20.82
CA GLN A 124 -3.15 2.75 20.03
C GLN A 124 -3.13 3.35 18.59
N LYS A 125 -2.70 4.60 18.45
CA LYS A 125 -2.60 5.26 17.13
C LYS A 125 -1.61 4.53 16.23
N LYS A 126 -0.45 4.16 16.76
CA LYS A 126 0.57 3.39 16.02
C LYS A 126 0.07 1.98 15.69
N ALA A 127 -0.61 1.33 16.63
CA ALA A 127 -1.16 -0.01 16.42
C ALA A 127 -2.22 -0.02 15.31
N HIS A 128 -3.08 0.99 15.25
CA HIS A 128 -4.04 1.15 14.15
C HIS A 128 -3.34 1.32 12.80
N ALA A 129 -2.30 2.15 12.71
CA ALA A 129 -1.53 2.30 11.48
C ALA A 129 -0.86 0.99 11.05
N GLN A 130 -0.34 0.22 12.01
CA GLN A 130 0.24 -1.10 11.75
C GLN A 130 -0.82 -2.12 11.28
N LEU A 131 -2.04 -2.07 11.82
CA LEU A 131 -3.18 -2.86 11.33
C LEU A 131 -3.43 -2.57 9.84
N PHE A 132 -3.57 -1.29 9.47
CA PHE A 132 -3.78 -0.93 8.06
C PHE A 132 -2.61 -1.35 7.16
N GLN A 133 -1.37 -1.21 7.63
CA GLN A 133 -0.20 -1.66 6.90
C GLN A 133 -0.21 -3.19 6.68
N GLY A 134 -0.63 -3.96 7.68
CA GLY A 134 -0.83 -5.40 7.57
C GLY A 134 -1.91 -5.76 6.55
N LEU A 135 -3.06 -5.06 6.58
CA LEU A 135 -4.14 -5.27 5.62
C LEU A 135 -3.70 -4.97 4.17
N PHE A 136 -2.97 -3.87 3.94
CA PHE A 136 -2.44 -3.54 2.61
C PHE A 136 -1.41 -4.55 2.10
N SER A 137 -0.71 -5.25 3.01
CA SER A 137 0.26 -6.28 2.66
C SER A 137 -0.38 -7.65 2.40
N SER A 138 -1.68 -7.81 2.71
CA SER A 138 -2.38 -9.08 2.54
C SER A 138 -2.61 -9.42 1.06
N PRO A 139 -2.70 -10.71 0.69
CA PRO A 139 -3.11 -11.12 -0.64
C PRO A 139 -4.47 -10.56 -1.04
N ASP A 140 -5.45 -10.58 -0.16
CA ASP A 140 -6.82 -10.13 -0.39
C ASP A 140 -6.92 -8.66 -0.81
N PHE A 141 -5.97 -7.83 -0.39
CA PHE A 141 -5.90 -6.43 -0.83
C PHE A 141 -5.41 -6.28 -2.28
N ARG A 142 -4.58 -7.21 -2.73
CA ARG A 142 -3.91 -7.13 -4.03
C ARG A 142 -4.64 -7.88 -5.14
N TYR A 143 -5.38 -8.90 -4.77
CA TYR A 143 -6.16 -9.73 -5.70
C TYR A 143 -7.64 -9.57 -5.40
N ILE A 144 -8.39 -9.23 -6.42
CA ILE A 144 -9.86 -9.19 -6.38
C ILE A 144 -10.31 -10.46 -7.10
N ASP A 145 -10.95 -11.36 -6.35
CA ASP A 145 -11.59 -12.56 -6.90
C ASP A 145 -12.93 -12.23 -7.53
#